data_3de4d1c2348e72d8984f76aeefd96bfa
#
_entry.id   3de4d1c2348e72d8984f76aeefd96bfa
#
_cell.length_a   1.000
_cell.length_b   1.000
_cell.length_c   1.000
_cell.angle_alpha   90.00
_cell.angle_beta   90.00
_cell.angle_gamma   90.00
#
_symmetry.space_group_name_H-M   'P 1'
#
loop_
_entity.id
_entity.type
_entity.pdbx_description
1 polymer ?
#
loop_
_entity_poly.entity_id
_entity_poly.type
_entity_poly.pdbx_seq_one_letter_code
_entity_poly.pdbx_strand_id
1 'polypeptide(L)'
;MSTGRLPVDSPMNLQHIPYHFRNEDADKSALELVEALSEEWKTAEGPVEFVRFTDGITNTLTKATKRRRGRSSSEVDEEAVLIRAYGEGTDVLIDRERELRAHNLLANVGLAPPLLAKFDNGIMYRFIQGSVCTPEDLRKPEVYRAVAKRLGQWHGVLPISAITSTPQLNDSPMDKHCAPRDGKQRRPAPNTWTVMQQWIDALPRGTEKERERNEMLDNELDWLSKKLGDTPGLDGKDYIFGHCDLLSGNVIIQSMPTWKRRNGHIDEDTVSFIDYEYATPSPAAFDIANHFAEWAGFECDHGAVPTESQRLDFLKHYVGSFRYHSISDADTQAIDVDLRKDLEQLHEQVDLFRGVPGFYWGIWSLIQATISQIDFDYASYADLRLGEYWNWKAEWDGSRKREGRDLPLRERRWAER
;
A
#
# COMPACT_ATOMS: atom_id res chain seq x y z
N MET A 1 -6.91 -27.43 -10.21
CA MET A 1 -7.10 -26.65 -11.44
C MET A 1 -5.78 -26.00 -11.76
N SER A 2 -5.24 -26.19 -12.95
CA SER A 2 -3.90 -25.72 -13.35
C SER A 2 -3.82 -24.20 -13.26
N THR A 3 -3.04 -23.68 -12.35
CA THR A 3 -2.67 -22.26 -12.26
C THR A 3 -1.59 -21.98 -13.30
N GLY A 4 -2.02 -21.89 -14.58
CA GLY A 4 -1.13 -21.40 -15.63
C GLY A 4 -0.68 -19.98 -15.28
N ARG A 5 0.62 -19.78 -15.00
CA ARG A 5 1.23 -18.44 -14.95
C ARG A 5 0.91 -17.73 -16.26
N LEU A 6 0.09 -16.69 -16.18
CA LEU A 6 -0.12 -15.81 -17.32
C LEU A 6 1.21 -15.10 -17.65
N PRO A 7 1.53 -14.90 -18.94
CA PRO A 7 2.73 -14.16 -19.34
C PRO A 7 2.65 -12.73 -18.76
N VAL A 8 3.68 -12.32 -18.09
CA VAL A 8 3.84 -10.98 -17.48
C VAL A 8 3.79 -9.86 -18.53
N ASP A 9 4.00 -10.18 -19.80
CA ASP A 9 4.13 -9.23 -20.91
C ASP A 9 2.89 -9.13 -21.83
N SER A 10 1.72 -9.60 -21.40
CA SER A 10 0.52 -9.37 -22.22
C SER A 10 0.20 -7.87 -22.22
N PRO A 11 0.12 -7.22 -23.41
CA PRO A 11 -0.24 -5.81 -23.47
C PRO A 11 -1.59 -5.61 -22.79
N MET A 12 -1.67 -4.64 -21.89
CA MET A 12 -2.90 -4.31 -21.19
C MET A 12 -3.91 -3.77 -22.21
N ASN A 13 -4.83 -4.60 -22.65
CA ASN A 13 -5.90 -4.21 -23.57
C ASN A 13 -7.08 -3.62 -22.79
N LEU A 14 -6.81 -2.53 -22.07
CA LEU A 14 -7.83 -1.83 -21.27
C LEU A 14 -8.53 -0.78 -22.14
N GLN A 15 -9.86 -0.81 -22.15
CA GLN A 15 -10.66 0.19 -22.84
C GLN A 15 -10.31 1.61 -22.32
N HIS A 16 -10.04 2.54 -23.25
CA HIS A 16 -9.95 3.97 -22.93
C HIS A 16 -11.25 4.66 -23.33
N ILE A 17 -11.86 5.34 -22.37
CA ILE A 17 -13.04 6.17 -22.57
C ILE A 17 -12.55 7.63 -22.61
N PRO A 18 -12.61 8.32 -23.76
CA PRO A 18 -12.13 9.69 -23.89
C PRO A 18 -13.13 10.66 -23.24
N TYR A 19 -13.16 10.67 -21.93
CA TYR A 19 -14.06 11.47 -21.11
C TYR A 19 -13.35 11.92 -19.85
N HIS A 20 -13.56 13.19 -19.46
CA HIS A 20 -13.03 13.77 -18.24
C HIS A 20 -14.13 13.87 -17.19
N PHE A 21 -13.98 13.18 -16.05
CA PHE A 21 -14.93 13.25 -14.93
C PHE A 21 -14.86 14.62 -14.25
N ARG A 22 -16.00 15.22 -14.02
CA ARG A 22 -16.16 16.55 -13.41
C ARG A 22 -16.89 16.43 -12.09
N ASN A 23 -16.31 16.96 -11.04
CA ASN A 23 -16.90 16.91 -9.69
C ASN A 23 -18.16 17.78 -9.56
N GLU A 24 -18.25 18.87 -10.33
CA GLU A 24 -19.42 19.77 -10.33
C GLU A 24 -20.70 19.05 -10.82
N ASP A 25 -20.54 18.14 -11.79
CA ASP A 25 -21.61 17.33 -12.40
C ASP A 25 -21.36 15.84 -12.17
N ALA A 26 -21.02 15.42 -10.93
CA ALA A 26 -20.53 14.08 -10.61
C ALA A 26 -21.47 12.97 -11.10
N ASP A 27 -22.75 13.04 -10.82
CA ASP A 27 -23.73 12.01 -11.22
C ASP A 27 -23.89 11.91 -12.73
N LYS A 28 -23.89 13.07 -13.43
CA LYS A 28 -23.93 13.11 -14.89
C LYS A 28 -22.65 12.52 -15.49
N SER A 29 -21.50 12.91 -14.96
CA SER A 29 -20.19 12.38 -15.38
C SER A 29 -20.09 10.87 -15.15
N ALA A 30 -20.57 10.39 -14.00
CA ALA A 30 -20.61 8.97 -13.68
C ALA A 30 -21.53 8.19 -14.64
N LEU A 31 -22.71 8.75 -14.98
CA LEU A 31 -23.63 8.13 -15.91
C LEU A 31 -23.01 8.01 -17.31
N GLU A 32 -22.43 9.08 -17.83
CA GLU A 32 -21.76 9.08 -19.15
C GLU A 32 -20.64 8.04 -19.22
N LEU A 33 -19.86 7.87 -18.15
CA LEU A 33 -18.79 6.87 -18.05
C LEU A 33 -19.32 5.43 -18.06
N VAL A 34 -20.33 5.09 -17.23
CA VAL A 34 -20.85 3.72 -17.22
C VAL A 34 -21.60 3.37 -18.50
N GLU A 35 -22.29 4.33 -19.12
CA GLU A 35 -22.92 4.14 -20.42
C GLU A 35 -21.90 3.94 -21.56
N ALA A 36 -20.75 4.60 -21.49
CA ALA A 36 -19.66 4.39 -22.45
C ALA A 36 -18.91 3.07 -22.19
N LEU A 37 -18.91 2.58 -20.94
CA LEU A 37 -18.28 1.31 -20.57
C LEU A 37 -18.99 0.12 -21.23
N SER A 38 -20.33 0.11 -21.23
CA SER A 38 -21.12 -0.99 -21.80
C SER A 38 -22.52 -0.53 -22.17
N GLU A 39 -23.01 -0.98 -23.34
CA GLU A 39 -24.37 -0.74 -23.83
C GLU A 39 -25.44 -1.24 -22.84
N GLU A 40 -25.11 -2.22 -22.03
CA GLU A 40 -26.01 -2.77 -21.01
C GLU A 40 -26.45 -1.72 -19.98
N TRP A 41 -25.57 -0.76 -19.67
CA TRP A 41 -25.90 0.34 -18.76
C TRP A 41 -26.97 1.29 -19.32
N LYS A 42 -27.08 1.39 -20.66
CA LYS A 42 -28.12 2.16 -21.35
C LYS A 42 -29.43 1.40 -21.46
N THR A 43 -29.34 0.14 -21.89
CA THR A 43 -30.50 -0.63 -22.39
C THR A 43 -31.16 -1.48 -21.33
N ALA A 44 -30.44 -1.96 -20.30
CA ALA A 44 -31.03 -2.79 -19.26
C ALA A 44 -32.08 -2.02 -18.41
N GLU A 45 -33.19 -2.68 -18.06
CA GLU A 45 -34.23 -2.10 -17.20
C GLU A 45 -33.66 -1.74 -15.80
N GLY A 46 -34.19 -0.66 -15.25
CA GLY A 46 -33.96 -0.19 -13.90
C GLY A 46 -33.09 1.08 -13.83
N PRO A 47 -33.21 1.81 -12.73
CA PRO A 47 -32.44 3.04 -12.54
C PRO A 47 -30.97 2.74 -12.29
N VAL A 48 -30.10 3.66 -12.72
CA VAL A 48 -28.70 3.74 -12.28
C VAL A 48 -28.68 4.58 -11.01
N GLU A 49 -28.07 4.06 -9.96
CA GLU A 49 -27.92 4.75 -8.67
C GLU A 49 -26.43 4.99 -8.41
N PHE A 50 -26.11 6.15 -7.85
CA PHE A 50 -24.74 6.54 -7.50
C PHE A 50 -24.61 6.72 -5.99
N VAL A 51 -23.50 6.22 -5.44
CA VAL A 51 -23.11 6.46 -4.05
C VAL A 51 -21.68 7.03 -4.08
N ARG A 52 -21.53 8.25 -3.59
CA ARG A 52 -20.23 8.91 -3.47
C ARG A 52 -19.61 8.55 -2.12
N PHE A 53 -18.33 8.15 -2.14
CA PHE A 53 -17.53 7.97 -0.93
C PHE A 53 -16.73 9.27 -0.67
N THR A 54 -16.75 9.72 0.57
CA THR A 54 -16.14 10.99 0.98
C THR A 54 -14.81 10.84 1.71
N ASP A 55 -14.41 9.60 1.97
CA ASP A 55 -13.28 9.28 2.85
C ASP A 55 -11.91 9.28 2.12
N GLY A 56 -11.88 9.58 0.82
CA GLY A 56 -10.64 9.63 0.03
C GLY A 56 -9.96 11.00 0.09
N ILE A 57 -8.65 11.03 0.45
CA ILE A 57 -7.85 12.26 0.50
C ILE A 57 -7.41 12.69 -0.89
N THR A 58 -7.07 11.76 -1.76
CA THR A 58 -6.40 12.01 -3.04
C THR A 58 -7.31 11.86 -4.25
N ASN A 59 -8.46 11.21 -4.12
CA ASN A 59 -9.32 10.83 -5.25
C ASN A 59 -10.81 10.98 -4.92
N THR A 60 -11.63 11.19 -5.96
CA THR A 60 -13.09 11.08 -5.86
C THR A 60 -13.52 9.67 -6.22
N LEU A 61 -14.27 9.01 -5.32
CA LEU A 61 -14.78 7.67 -5.51
C LEU A 61 -16.30 7.69 -5.63
N THR A 62 -16.84 7.09 -6.70
CA THR A 62 -18.28 6.95 -6.92
C THR A 62 -18.61 5.52 -7.31
N LYS A 63 -19.46 4.86 -6.50
CA LYS A 63 -20.04 3.55 -6.83
C LYS A 63 -21.26 3.75 -7.71
N ALA A 64 -21.28 3.11 -8.87
CA ALA A 64 -22.41 3.02 -9.74
C ALA A 64 -23.05 1.64 -9.64
N THR A 65 -24.38 1.59 -9.44
CA THR A 65 -25.17 0.36 -9.42
C THR A 65 -26.34 0.47 -10.38
N LYS A 66 -26.74 -0.64 -10.99
CA LYS A 66 -27.93 -0.71 -11.80
C LYS A 66 -28.91 -1.70 -11.18
N ARG A 67 -30.01 -1.20 -10.61
CA ARG A 67 -31.02 -2.06 -10.04
C ARG A 67 -31.78 -2.79 -11.14
N ARG A 68 -31.80 -4.12 -11.04
CA ARG A 68 -32.53 -4.98 -11.95
C ARG A 68 -33.64 -5.73 -11.21
N ARG A 69 -34.79 -5.91 -11.86
CA ARG A 69 -35.91 -6.64 -11.29
C ARG A 69 -35.51 -8.09 -10.99
N GLY A 70 -35.81 -8.56 -9.78
CA GLY A 70 -35.52 -9.94 -9.36
C GLY A 70 -34.09 -10.21 -8.87
N ARG A 71 -33.20 -9.21 -8.87
CA ARG A 71 -31.83 -9.32 -8.28
C ARG A 71 -31.84 -8.90 -6.82
N SER A 72 -31.13 -9.63 -6.00
CA SER A 72 -30.82 -9.25 -4.61
C SER A 72 -29.82 -8.08 -4.58
N SER A 73 -29.73 -7.37 -3.46
CA SER A 73 -28.73 -6.30 -3.29
C SER A 73 -27.30 -6.82 -3.47
N SER A 74 -26.99 -8.04 -3.02
CA SER A 74 -25.66 -8.64 -3.21
C SER A 74 -25.34 -8.87 -4.68
N GLU A 75 -26.28 -9.39 -5.48
CA GLU A 75 -26.09 -9.59 -6.92
C GLU A 75 -25.94 -8.26 -7.69
N VAL A 76 -26.63 -7.21 -7.24
CA VAL A 76 -26.47 -5.85 -7.79
C VAL A 76 -25.07 -5.30 -7.47
N ASP A 77 -24.57 -5.54 -6.26
CA ASP A 77 -23.26 -5.11 -5.82
C ASP A 77 -22.12 -5.88 -6.49
N GLU A 78 -22.32 -7.16 -6.86
CA GLU A 78 -21.35 -7.93 -7.66
C GLU A 78 -21.12 -7.33 -9.06
N GLU A 79 -22.16 -6.72 -9.63
CA GLU A 79 -22.10 -6.06 -10.94
C GLU A 79 -21.73 -4.57 -10.83
N ALA A 80 -21.64 -4.01 -9.61
CA ALA A 80 -21.35 -2.61 -9.38
C ALA A 80 -19.98 -2.20 -9.89
N VAL A 81 -19.89 -0.98 -10.37
CA VAL A 81 -18.65 -0.35 -10.87
C VAL A 81 -18.22 0.74 -9.91
N LEU A 82 -16.95 0.76 -9.56
CA LEU A 82 -16.35 1.88 -8.86
C LEU A 82 -15.62 2.77 -9.88
N ILE A 83 -15.96 4.05 -9.88
CA ILE A 83 -15.34 5.11 -10.68
C ILE A 83 -14.43 5.85 -9.73
N ARG A 84 -13.13 5.87 -10.04
CA ARG A 84 -12.11 6.60 -9.29
C ARG A 84 -11.54 7.70 -10.17
N ALA A 85 -11.92 8.94 -9.89
CA ALA A 85 -11.35 10.12 -10.54
C ALA A 85 -10.18 10.64 -9.71
N TYR A 86 -9.05 10.90 -10.38
CA TYR A 86 -7.82 11.38 -9.76
C TYR A 86 -7.97 12.82 -9.26
N GLY A 87 -7.45 13.11 -8.09
CA GLY A 87 -7.39 14.44 -7.54
C GLY A 87 -6.36 15.30 -8.26
N GLU A 88 -6.63 16.60 -8.37
CA GLU A 88 -5.74 17.56 -9.01
C GLU A 88 -4.41 17.70 -8.26
N GLY A 89 -3.30 17.80 -8.99
CA GLY A 89 -1.96 18.02 -8.44
C GLY A 89 -1.32 16.81 -7.77
N THR A 90 -1.97 15.66 -7.73
CA THR A 90 -1.44 14.43 -7.08
C THR A 90 -0.34 13.73 -7.88
N ASP A 91 -0.11 14.13 -9.13
CA ASP A 91 0.94 13.57 -10.02
C ASP A 91 2.36 13.74 -9.46
N VAL A 92 2.57 14.70 -8.55
CA VAL A 92 3.84 14.87 -7.82
C VAL A 92 4.14 13.69 -6.89
N LEU A 93 3.09 13.08 -6.34
CA LEU A 93 3.19 11.97 -5.37
C LEU A 93 3.01 10.60 -6.02
N ILE A 94 2.18 10.52 -7.08
CA ILE A 94 1.66 9.27 -7.59
C ILE A 94 1.97 9.12 -9.08
N ASP A 95 2.62 8.02 -9.42
CA ASP A 95 2.84 7.59 -10.81
C ASP A 95 1.60 6.79 -11.29
N ARG A 96 0.72 7.45 -12.03
CA ARG A 96 -0.56 6.88 -12.49
C ARG A 96 -0.40 5.70 -13.45
N GLU A 97 0.68 5.64 -14.22
CA GLU A 97 0.95 4.48 -15.08
C GLU A 97 1.41 3.26 -14.27
N ARG A 98 2.21 3.50 -13.23
CA ARG A 98 2.62 2.45 -12.30
C ARG A 98 1.42 1.93 -11.51
N GLU A 99 0.56 2.80 -11.00
CA GLU A 99 -0.69 2.42 -10.33
C GLU A 99 -1.55 1.51 -11.22
N LEU A 100 -1.77 1.90 -12.47
CA LEU A 100 -2.57 1.13 -13.41
C LEU A 100 -1.96 -0.26 -13.70
N ARG A 101 -0.64 -0.31 -13.88
CA ARG A 101 0.08 -1.59 -14.05
C ARG A 101 -0.01 -2.46 -12.81
N ALA A 102 0.17 -1.86 -11.64
CA ALA A 102 0.05 -2.53 -10.34
C ALA A 102 -1.34 -3.15 -10.17
N HIS A 103 -2.39 -2.37 -10.40
CA HIS A 103 -3.77 -2.85 -10.30
C HIS A 103 -4.04 -4.02 -11.28
N ASN A 104 -3.60 -3.90 -12.54
CA ASN A 104 -3.78 -4.96 -13.52
C ASN A 104 -3.06 -6.26 -13.14
N LEU A 105 -1.84 -6.17 -12.63
CA LEU A 105 -1.09 -7.34 -12.15
C LEU A 105 -1.80 -8.03 -10.99
N LEU A 106 -2.26 -7.26 -10.03
CA LEU A 106 -3.02 -7.75 -8.88
C LEU A 106 -4.33 -8.41 -9.30
N ALA A 107 -5.06 -7.80 -10.23
CA ALA A 107 -6.30 -8.36 -10.76
C ALA A 107 -6.08 -9.71 -11.47
N ASN A 108 -4.99 -9.84 -12.23
CA ASN A 108 -4.64 -11.08 -12.93
C ASN A 108 -4.33 -12.25 -11.99
N VAL A 109 -3.93 -11.99 -10.76
CA VAL A 109 -3.68 -13.03 -9.74
C VAL A 109 -4.79 -13.09 -8.67
N GLY A 110 -5.90 -12.38 -8.89
CA GLY A 110 -7.07 -12.41 -7.99
C GLY A 110 -6.89 -11.65 -6.67
N LEU A 111 -5.90 -10.73 -6.61
CA LEU A 111 -5.63 -9.90 -5.42
C LEU A 111 -6.25 -8.51 -5.50
N ALA A 112 -6.74 -8.10 -6.66
CA ALA A 112 -7.50 -6.88 -6.88
C ALA A 112 -8.75 -7.15 -7.71
N PRO A 113 -9.76 -6.26 -7.66
CA PRO A 113 -10.92 -6.36 -8.53
C PRO A 113 -10.52 -6.12 -10.00
N PRO A 114 -11.22 -6.73 -10.98
CA PRO A 114 -10.96 -6.51 -12.38
C PRO A 114 -11.05 -5.04 -12.78
N LEU A 115 -10.02 -4.53 -13.45
CA LEU A 115 -10.07 -3.25 -14.16
C LEU A 115 -11.03 -3.36 -15.34
N LEU A 116 -11.88 -2.35 -15.53
CA LEU A 116 -12.88 -2.33 -16.59
C LEU A 116 -12.53 -1.33 -17.70
N ALA A 117 -12.10 -0.13 -17.32
CA ALA A 117 -11.69 0.91 -18.26
C ALA A 117 -10.78 1.94 -17.58
N LYS A 118 -10.06 2.71 -18.39
CA LYS A 118 -9.48 3.98 -17.99
C LYS A 118 -10.21 5.12 -18.71
N PHE A 119 -10.26 6.28 -18.09
CA PHE A 119 -10.74 7.52 -18.70
C PHE A 119 -9.72 8.64 -18.48
N ASP A 120 -9.93 9.82 -19.03
CA ASP A 120 -8.89 10.87 -19.10
C ASP A 120 -8.26 11.23 -17.77
N ASN A 121 -9.06 11.26 -16.69
CA ASN A 121 -8.58 11.56 -15.34
C ASN A 121 -8.95 10.48 -14.31
N GLY A 122 -8.94 9.19 -14.67
CA GLY A 122 -9.24 8.14 -13.72
C GLY A 122 -9.37 6.73 -14.29
N ILE A 123 -9.86 5.82 -13.44
CA ILE A 123 -10.06 4.40 -13.74
C ILE A 123 -11.42 3.90 -13.24
N MET A 124 -11.90 2.84 -13.87
CA MET A 124 -13.11 2.11 -13.50
C MET A 124 -12.77 0.65 -13.22
N TYR A 125 -13.27 0.10 -12.13
CA TYR A 125 -13.05 -1.28 -11.74
C TYR A 125 -14.26 -1.85 -10.97
N ARG A 126 -14.31 -3.17 -10.76
CA ARG A 126 -15.39 -3.82 -10.02
C ARG A 126 -15.37 -3.41 -8.55
N PHE A 127 -16.57 -3.15 -8.02
CA PHE A 127 -16.72 -2.86 -6.59
C PHE A 127 -16.40 -4.11 -5.75
N ILE A 128 -15.74 -3.93 -4.62
CA ILE A 128 -15.48 -5.00 -3.63
C ILE A 128 -16.55 -4.89 -2.53
N GLN A 129 -17.35 -5.96 -2.36
CA GLN A 129 -18.34 -6.03 -1.29
C GLN A 129 -17.66 -6.26 0.06
N GLY A 130 -18.09 -5.52 1.07
CA GLY A 130 -17.58 -5.65 2.43
C GLY A 130 -17.72 -4.34 3.19
N SER A 131 -17.14 -4.31 4.38
CA SER A 131 -17.01 -3.11 5.19
C SER A 131 -15.56 -2.63 5.22
N VAL A 132 -15.36 -1.33 5.15
CA VAL A 132 -14.05 -0.72 5.37
C VAL A 132 -13.63 -1.02 6.81
N CYS A 133 -12.38 -1.46 6.99
CA CYS A 133 -11.81 -1.74 8.29
C CYS A 133 -11.55 -0.42 9.04
N THR A 134 -11.83 -0.41 10.34
CA THR A 134 -11.44 0.71 11.22
C THR A 134 -10.10 0.45 11.89
N PRO A 135 -9.43 1.47 12.47
CA PRO A 135 -8.21 1.24 13.27
C PRO A 135 -8.43 0.28 14.43
N GLU A 136 -9.65 0.25 15.03
CA GLU A 136 -10.04 -0.70 16.08
C GLU A 136 -10.16 -2.12 15.55
N ASP A 137 -10.66 -2.29 14.32
CA ASP A 137 -10.79 -3.61 13.69
C ASP A 137 -9.41 -4.22 13.43
N LEU A 138 -8.41 -3.42 13.00
CA LEU A 138 -7.03 -3.90 12.78
C LEU A 138 -6.41 -4.54 14.02
N ARG A 139 -6.84 -4.16 15.23
CA ARG A 139 -6.34 -4.70 16.50
C ARG A 139 -6.97 -6.04 16.90
N LYS A 140 -8.04 -6.46 16.20
CA LYS A 140 -8.72 -7.74 16.46
C LYS A 140 -7.93 -8.90 15.87
N PRO A 141 -7.65 -9.96 16.64
CA PRO A 141 -6.84 -11.11 16.15
C PRO A 141 -7.35 -11.74 14.86
N GLU A 142 -8.67 -11.83 14.71
CA GLU A 142 -9.30 -12.36 13.50
C GLU A 142 -9.04 -11.50 12.26
N VAL A 143 -8.90 -10.18 12.43
CA VAL A 143 -8.66 -9.26 11.33
C VAL A 143 -7.16 -9.19 11.00
N TYR A 144 -6.30 -8.88 11.99
CA TYR A 144 -4.88 -8.73 11.68
C TYR A 144 -4.23 -10.03 11.18
N ARG A 145 -4.71 -11.21 11.62
CA ARG A 145 -4.23 -12.49 11.09
C ARG A 145 -4.63 -12.71 9.63
N ALA A 146 -5.84 -12.29 9.26
CA ALA A 146 -6.27 -12.31 7.87
C ALA A 146 -5.46 -11.33 7.01
N VAL A 147 -5.23 -10.11 7.51
CA VAL A 147 -4.35 -9.11 6.87
C VAL A 147 -2.94 -9.66 6.70
N ALA A 148 -2.36 -10.28 7.74
CA ALA A 148 -1.04 -10.89 7.68
C ALA A 148 -0.94 -11.96 6.59
N LYS A 149 -1.93 -12.86 6.52
CA LYS A 149 -1.97 -13.91 5.49
C LYS A 149 -2.12 -13.32 4.08
N ARG A 150 -3.03 -12.35 3.89
CA ARG A 150 -3.23 -11.69 2.60
C ARG A 150 -1.98 -10.92 2.16
N LEU A 151 -1.29 -10.24 3.08
CA LEU A 151 -0.04 -9.54 2.78
C LEU A 151 1.09 -10.53 2.45
N GLY A 152 1.19 -11.64 3.16
CA GLY A 152 2.12 -12.73 2.85
C GLY A 152 1.87 -13.32 1.45
N GLN A 153 0.62 -13.56 1.07
CA GLN A 153 0.23 -13.99 -0.27
C GLN A 153 0.65 -12.95 -1.32
N TRP A 154 0.30 -11.67 -1.12
CA TRP A 154 0.65 -10.56 -1.99
C TRP A 154 2.16 -10.50 -2.27
N HIS A 155 2.99 -10.48 -1.23
CA HIS A 155 4.45 -10.46 -1.36
C HIS A 155 5.03 -11.74 -1.96
N GLY A 156 4.37 -12.88 -1.74
CA GLY A 156 4.81 -14.18 -2.27
C GLY A 156 4.56 -14.35 -3.76
N VAL A 157 3.40 -13.91 -4.25
CA VAL A 157 2.92 -14.17 -5.62
C VAL A 157 3.49 -13.20 -6.65
N LEU A 158 3.62 -11.90 -6.28
CA LEU A 158 3.89 -10.84 -7.26
C LEU A 158 5.38 -10.67 -7.55
N PRO A 159 5.81 -10.83 -8.82
CA PRO A 159 7.18 -10.55 -9.21
C PRO A 159 7.41 -9.04 -9.35
N ILE A 160 8.44 -8.52 -8.69
CA ILE A 160 8.81 -7.09 -8.82
C ILE A 160 9.24 -6.71 -10.24
N SER A 161 9.74 -7.67 -11.03
CA SER A 161 10.14 -7.46 -12.43
C SER A 161 9.00 -6.94 -13.32
N ALA A 162 7.76 -7.19 -12.94
CA ALA A 162 6.58 -6.75 -13.68
C ALA A 162 6.28 -5.24 -13.53
N ILE A 163 6.84 -4.60 -12.50
CA ILE A 163 6.63 -3.17 -12.22
C ILE A 163 7.91 -2.33 -12.22
N THR A 164 9.06 -2.99 -12.34
CA THR A 164 10.33 -2.31 -12.50
C THR A 164 10.57 -1.97 -13.97
N SER A 165 11.02 -0.78 -14.25
CA SER A 165 11.52 -0.42 -15.58
C SER A 165 12.87 -1.06 -15.81
N THR A 166 13.17 -1.46 -17.05
CA THR A 166 14.55 -1.78 -17.44
C THR A 166 15.40 -0.52 -17.20
N PRO A 167 16.48 -0.58 -16.41
CA PRO A 167 17.26 0.60 -16.09
C PRO A 167 17.81 1.20 -17.38
N GLN A 168 17.31 2.34 -17.82
CA GLN A 168 18.03 3.18 -18.75
C GLN A 168 19.19 3.83 -17.95
N LEU A 169 20.41 3.64 -18.43
CA LEU A 169 21.62 4.23 -17.87
C LEU A 169 21.61 5.76 -18.10
N ASN A 170 20.94 6.47 -17.24
CA ASN A 170 21.05 7.91 -17.15
C ASN A 170 21.52 8.26 -15.74
N ASP A 171 22.56 9.11 -15.63
CA ASP A 171 23.11 9.65 -14.38
C ASP A 171 22.09 10.56 -13.66
N SER A 172 20.94 9.99 -13.26
CA SER A 172 19.94 10.70 -12.47
C SER A 172 20.29 10.67 -10.99
N PRO A 173 20.00 11.72 -10.20
CA PRO A 173 20.11 11.70 -8.73
C PRO A 173 19.39 10.52 -8.07
N MET A 174 18.34 9.96 -8.72
CA MET A 174 17.64 8.74 -8.30
C MET A 174 18.52 7.49 -8.37
N ASP A 175 19.56 7.47 -9.20
CA ASP A 175 20.46 6.32 -9.37
C ASP A 175 21.28 6.01 -8.11
N LYS A 176 21.52 7.00 -7.24
CA LYS A 176 22.25 6.79 -5.97
C LYS A 176 21.60 5.74 -5.06
N HIS A 177 20.27 5.62 -5.09
CA HIS A 177 19.51 4.64 -4.30
C HIS A 177 19.33 3.28 -4.98
N CYS A 178 19.72 3.17 -6.24
CA CYS A 178 19.69 1.92 -7.02
C CYS A 178 21.08 1.36 -7.28
N ALA A 179 22.14 2.18 -7.14
CA ALA A 179 23.51 1.78 -7.43
C ALA A 179 23.95 0.57 -6.58
N PRO A 180 24.66 -0.42 -7.18
CA PRO A 180 25.19 -1.55 -6.44
C PRO A 180 26.22 -1.08 -5.40
N ARG A 181 26.20 -1.71 -4.23
CA ARG A 181 27.16 -1.46 -3.15
C ARG A 181 27.84 -2.77 -2.76
N ASP A 182 29.10 -2.72 -2.49
CA ASP A 182 29.90 -3.83 -1.93
C ASP A 182 29.72 -5.17 -2.69
N GLY A 183 29.64 -5.12 -4.03
CA GLY A 183 29.50 -6.33 -4.86
C GLY A 183 28.07 -6.92 -4.91
N LYS A 184 27.09 -6.28 -4.31
CA LYS A 184 25.68 -6.68 -4.39
C LYS A 184 25.07 -6.32 -5.74
N GLN A 185 23.92 -6.92 -6.03
CA GLN A 185 23.13 -6.59 -7.24
C GLN A 185 22.55 -5.16 -7.13
N ARG A 186 22.31 -4.55 -8.29
CA ARG A 186 21.59 -3.27 -8.36
C ARG A 186 20.17 -3.44 -7.79
N ARG A 187 19.75 -2.50 -6.95
CA ARG A 187 18.39 -2.47 -6.43
C ARG A 187 17.38 -2.19 -7.56
N PRO A 188 16.14 -2.69 -7.46
CA PRO A 188 15.10 -2.39 -8.45
C PRO A 188 14.86 -0.88 -8.57
N ALA A 189 14.37 -0.44 -9.73
CA ALA A 189 13.95 0.94 -9.96
C ALA A 189 12.56 0.92 -10.63
N PRO A 190 11.56 1.67 -10.12
CA PRO A 190 11.63 2.42 -8.85
C PRO A 190 11.69 1.52 -7.61
N ASN A 191 11.97 2.11 -6.45
CA ASN A 191 11.87 1.47 -5.13
C ASN A 191 11.49 2.52 -4.07
N THR A 192 11.18 2.09 -2.85
CA THR A 192 10.77 2.99 -1.75
C THR A 192 11.75 4.16 -1.53
N TRP A 193 13.05 3.92 -1.66
CA TRP A 193 14.07 4.96 -1.48
C TRP A 193 14.06 6.00 -2.61
N THR A 194 13.88 5.55 -3.85
CA THR A 194 13.78 6.46 -5.01
C THR A 194 12.49 7.26 -4.98
N VAL A 195 11.40 6.69 -4.46
CA VAL A 195 10.12 7.42 -4.28
C VAL A 195 10.29 8.53 -3.24
N MET A 196 10.87 8.24 -2.08
CA MET A 196 11.16 9.27 -1.08
C MET A 196 12.09 10.36 -1.63
N GLN A 197 13.09 10.00 -2.46
CA GLN A 197 13.94 11.00 -3.10
C GLN A 197 13.18 11.92 -4.03
N GLN A 198 12.28 11.37 -4.87
CA GLN A 198 11.42 12.18 -5.73
C GLN A 198 10.57 13.17 -4.93
N TRP A 199 10.05 12.73 -3.80
CA TRP A 199 9.26 13.58 -2.91
C TRP A 199 10.10 14.71 -2.29
N ILE A 200 11.32 14.42 -1.82
CA ILE A 200 12.23 15.45 -1.29
C ILE A 200 12.61 16.45 -2.38
N ASP A 201 12.86 15.98 -3.60
CA ASP A 201 13.21 16.83 -4.74
C ASP A 201 12.06 17.77 -5.14
N ALA A 202 10.82 17.36 -4.91
CA ALA A 202 9.61 18.14 -5.18
C ALA A 202 9.29 19.19 -4.09
N LEU A 203 9.91 19.12 -2.92
CA LEU A 203 9.65 20.10 -1.84
C LEU A 203 10.12 21.51 -2.22
N PRO A 204 9.41 22.56 -1.75
CA PRO A 204 9.81 23.95 -1.96
C PRO A 204 11.22 24.25 -1.43
N ARG A 205 11.97 25.12 -2.17
CA ARG A 205 13.36 25.56 -1.87
C ARG A 205 13.51 27.08 -1.92
N GLY A 206 12.40 27.82 -1.78
CA GLY A 206 12.40 29.28 -1.93
C GLY A 206 13.10 30.02 -0.79
N THR A 207 12.93 29.54 0.44
CA THR A 207 13.51 30.14 1.65
C THR A 207 14.76 29.39 2.12
N GLU A 208 15.58 30.03 2.96
CA GLU A 208 16.74 29.39 3.60
C GLU A 208 16.31 28.18 4.45
N LYS A 209 15.28 28.35 5.28
CA LYS A 209 14.72 27.31 6.13
C LYS A 209 14.24 26.08 5.32
N GLU A 210 13.65 26.29 4.16
CA GLU A 210 13.24 25.19 3.26
C GLU A 210 14.46 24.45 2.70
N ARG A 211 15.48 25.17 2.29
CA ARG A 211 16.73 24.55 1.78
C ARG A 211 17.44 23.73 2.85
N GLU A 212 17.58 24.28 4.07
CA GLU A 212 18.17 23.57 5.22
C GLU A 212 17.38 22.30 5.56
N ARG A 213 16.06 22.39 5.59
CA ARG A 213 15.19 21.23 5.82
C ARG A 213 15.37 20.17 4.73
N ASN A 214 15.37 20.57 3.46
CA ASN A 214 15.51 19.62 2.35
C ASN A 214 16.88 18.95 2.34
N GLU A 215 17.95 19.69 2.64
CA GLU A 215 19.29 19.13 2.81
C GLU A 215 19.35 18.14 3.97
N MET A 216 18.73 18.45 5.09
CA MET A 216 18.63 17.52 6.22
C MET A 216 17.88 16.24 5.83
N LEU A 217 16.72 16.33 5.13
CA LEU A 217 15.97 15.17 4.67
C LEU A 217 16.76 14.33 3.66
N ASP A 218 17.49 14.97 2.73
CA ASP A 218 18.36 14.29 1.78
C ASP A 218 19.46 13.48 2.47
N ASN A 219 20.14 14.09 3.45
CA ASN A 219 21.19 13.44 4.24
C ASN A 219 20.63 12.23 5.03
N GLU A 220 19.43 12.39 5.60
CA GLU A 220 18.78 11.31 6.33
C GLU A 220 18.34 10.17 5.42
N LEU A 221 17.77 10.46 4.24
CA LEU A 221 17.40 9.44 3.27
C LEU A 221 18.66 8.66 2.78
N ASP A 222 19.76 9.34 2.54
CA ASP A 222 21.02 8.71 2.19
C ASP A 222 21.52 7.78 3.30
N TRP A 223 21.43 8.21 4.55
CA TRP A 223 21.79 7.38 5.70
C TRP A 223 20.88 6.16 5.82
N LEU A 224 19.53 6.33 5.74
CA LEU A 224 18.56 5.24 5.79
C LEU A 224 18.79 4.22 4.68
N SER A 225 18.89 4.68 3.45
CA SER A 225 19.13 3.83 2.29
C SER A 225 20.45 3.06 2.38
N LYS A 226 21.50 3.67 2.98
CA LYS A 226 22.78 2.99 3.23
C LYS A 226 22.66 1.92 4.31
N LYS A 227 21.88 2.15 5.33
CA LYS A 227 21.77 1.24 6.48
C LYS A 227 20.77 0.10 6.24
N LEU A 228 19.65 0.39 5.58
CA LEU A 228 18.51 -0.51 5.49
C LEU A 228 18.19 -1.01 4.07
N GLY A 229 18.70 -0.32 3.05
CA GLY A 229 18.32 -0.61 1.66
C GLY A 229 18.79 -1.95 1.11
N ASP A 230 19.77 -2.59 1.75
CA ASP A 230 20.28 -3.92 1.39
C ASP A 230 19.96 -4.97 2.46
N THR A 231 18.87 -4.75 3.22
CA THR A 231 18.35 -5.74 4.17
C THR A 231 17.94 -7.00 3.41
N PRO A 232 18.50 -8.18 3.76
CA PRO A 232 18.16 -9.42 3.07
C PRO A 232 16.71 -9.80 3.34
N GLY A 233 15.96 -10.10 2.30
CA GLY A 233 14.57 -10.56 2.42
C GLY A 233 14.46 -12.06 2.66
N LEU A 234 13.24 -12.51 2.90
CA LEU A 234 12.94 -13.94 2.98
C LEU A 234 13.08 -14.56 1.57
N ASP A 235 13.56 -15.79 1.51
CA ASP A 235 13.68 -16.54 0.25
C ASP A 235 14.54 -15.85 -0.82
N GLY A 236 15.54 -15.06 -0.39
CA GLY A 236 16.40 -14.30 -1.29
C GLY A 236 15.69 -13.14 -2.02
N LYS A 237 14.48 -12.79 -1.62
CA LYS A 237 13.73 -11.65 -2.15
C LYS A 237 13.98 -10.40 -1.31
N ASP A 238 15.12 -9.73 -1.54
CA ASP A 238 15.49 -8.50 -0.82
C ASP A 238 14.43 -7.39 -1.00
N TYR A 239 13.75 -7.38 -2.14
CA TYR A 239 12.62 -6.52 -2.44
C TYR A 239 11.39 -7.34 -2.84
N ILE A 240 10.25 -6.92 -2.34
CA ILE A 240 8.92 -7.45 -2.69
C ILE A 240 8.09 -6.32 -3.33
N PHE A 241 6.97 -6.67 -3.90
CA PHE A 241 5.99 -5.70 -4.34
C PHE A 241 5.19 -5.21 -3.12
N GLY A 242 5.66 -4.11 -2.48
CA GLY A 242 5.00 -3.55 -1.30
C GLY A 242 3.72 -2.81 -1.65
N HIS A 243 2.75 -2.84 -0.75
CA HIS A 243 1.56 -1.98 -0.81
C HIS A 243 1.92 -0.53 -0.50
N CYS A 244 2.77 -0.34 0.47
CA CYS A 244 3.35 0.92 0.96
C CYS A 244 2.32 1.92 1.53
N ASP A 245 1.03 1.54 1.61
CA ASP A 245 -0.06 2.34 2.19
C ASP A 245 -1.18 1.45 2.77
N LEU A 246 -0.81 0.41 3.52
CA LEU A 246 -1.79 -0.52 4.07
C LEU A 246 -2.34 -0.02 5.42
N LEU A 247 -3.07 1.09 5.39
CA LEU A 247 -3.84 1.60 6.51
C LEU A 247 -5.20 0.88 6.65
N SER A 248 -5.94 1.12 7.73
CA SER A 248 -7.24 0.49 7.96
C SER A 248 -8.24 0.76 6.84
N GLY A 249 -8.30 2.00 6.34
CA GLY A 249 -9.18 2.40 5.25
C GLY A 249 -8.94 1.65 3.93
N ASN A 250 -7.75 1.05 3.77
CA ASN A 250 -7.37 0.27 2.59
C ASN A 250 -7.57 -1.25 2.76
N VAL A 251 -8.19 -1.67 3.86
CA VAL A 251 -8.58 -3.06 4.13
C VAL A 251 -10.10 -3.19 4.10
N ILE A 252 -10.61 -4.02 3.21
CA ILE A 252 -12.05 -4.38 3.15
C ILE A 252 -12.26 -5.71 3.82
N ILE A 253 -13.04 -5.74 4.91
CA ILE A 253 -13.49 -6.96 5.56
C ILE A 253 -14.66 -7.51 4.76
N GLN A 254 -14.47 -8.67 4.13
CA GLN A 254 -15.47 -9.28 3.29
C GLN A 254 -16.57 -9.97 4.10
N SER A 255 -17.82 -9.76 3.69
CA SER A 255 -18.97 -10.48 4.25
C SER A 255 -18.97 -11.91 3.72
N MET A 256 -18.28 -12.83 4.41
CA MET A 256 -18.30 -14.25 4.03
C MET A 256 -19.66 -14.88 4.34
N PRO A 257 -20.29 -15.55 3.38
CA PRO A 257 -21.49 -16.36 3.65
C PRO A 257 -21.19 -17.38 4.76
N THR A 258 -22.12 -17.55 5.69
CA THR A 258 -21.96 -18.42 6.90
C THR A 258 -21.55 -19.86 6.57
N TRP A 259 -21.90 -20.37 5.38
CA TRP A 259 -21.53 -21.71 4.91
C TRP A 259 -20.07 -21.84 4.43
N LYS A 260 -19.40 -20.72 4.10
CA LYS A 260 -17.96 -20.70 3.78
C LYS A 260 -17.06 -20.61 5.02
N ARG A 261 -17.60 -20.33 6.20
CA ARG A 261 -16.84 -20.34 7.46
C ARG A 261 -16.55 -21.78 7.85
N ARG A 262 -15.47 -22.34 7.32
CA ARG A 262 -14.99 -23.67 7.70
C ARG A 262 -14.34 -23.60 9.09
N ASN A 263 -14.97 -24.25 10.10
CA ASN A 263 -14.36 -24.64 11.38
C ASN A 263 -13.59 -23.56 12.16
N GLY A 264 -14.02 -22.30 12.16
CA GLY A 264 -13.35 -21.24 12.93
C GLY A 264 -11.97 -20.82 12.39
N HIS A 265 -11.51 -21.35 11.27
CA HIS A 265 -10.32 -20.87 10.58
C HIS A 265 -10.63 -19.59 9.81
N ILE A 266 -9.92 -18.52 10.16
CA ILE A 266 -9.91 -17.27 9.42
C ILE A 266 -9.02 -17.50 8.21
N ASP A 267 -9.62 -17.41 7.04
CA ASP A 267 -8.95 -17.59 5.77
C ASP A 267 -8.47 -16.22 5.25
N GLU A 268 -7.40 -16.19 4.46
CA GLU A 268 -6.87 -14.98 3.79
C GLU A 268 -7.94 -14.29 2.94
N ASP A 269 -8.91 -15.04 2.43
CA ASP A 269 -10.04 -14.53 1.64
C ASP A 269 -11.05 -13.68 2.42
N THR A 270 -10.88 -13.52 3.74
CA THR A 270 -11.77 -12.69 4.56
C THR A 270 -11.47 -11.19 4.47
N VAL A 271 -10.32 -10.80 3.90
CA VAL A 271 -9.96 -9.42 3.64
C VAL A 271 -9.48 -9.22 2.21
N SER A 272 -9.73 -8.03 1.67
CA SER A 272 -9.17 -7.55 0.42
C SER A 272 -8.48 -6.21 0.66
N PHE A 273 -7.43 -5.93 -0.11
CA PHE A 273 -6.77 -4.64 -0.10
C PHE A 273 -7.24 -3.80 -1.28
N ILE A 274 -7.24 -2.49 -1.09
CA ILE A 274 -7.58 -1.49 -2.10
C ILE A 274 -6.53 -0.37 -2.07
N ASP A 275 -6.56 0.50 -3.06
CA ASP A 275 -5.73 1.69 -3.16
C ASP A 275 -4.24 1.39 -3.32
N TYR A 276 -3.85 1.05 -4.54
CA TYR A 276 -2.50 0.61 -4.90
C TYR A 276 -1.60 1.73 -5.42
N GLU A 277 -1.95 2.98 -5.18
CA GLU A 277 -1.27 4.14 -5.80
C GLU A 277 0.16 4.34 -5.30
N TYR A 278 0.48 3.86 -4.08
CA TYR A 278 1.84 3.88 -3.52
C TYR A 278 2.60 2.58 -3.72
N ALA A 279 1.97 1.56 -4.33
CA ALA A 279 2.60 0.26 -4.47
C ALA A 279 3.90 0.33 -5.28
N THR A 280 5.00 -0.17 -4.66
CA THR A 280 6.35 -0.07 -5.23
C THR A 280 7.25 -1.18 -4.66
N PRO A 281 8.34 -1.55 -5.37
CA PRO A 281 9.36 -2.42 -4.79
C PRO A 281 9.91 -1.88 -3.47
N SER A 282 9.83 -2.70 -2.44
CA SER A 282 10.12 -2.33 -1.06
C SER A 282 10.73 -3.51 -0.31
N PRO A 283 11.60 -3.30 0.71
CA PRO A 283 11.87 -4.34 1.69
C PRO A 283 10.58 -4.75 2.42
N ALA A 284 10.34 -6.05 2.58
CA ALA A 284 9.13 -6.55 3.27
C ALA A 284 9.01 -5.98 4.68
N ALA A 285 10.13 -5.81 5.37
CA ALA A 285 10.17 -5.22 6.71
C ALA A 285 9.66 -3.77 6.75
N PHE A 286 9.89 -2.98 5.67
CA PHE A 286 9.31 -1.63 5.57
C PHE A 286 7.80 -1.68 5.45
N ASP A 287 7.27 -2.48 4.52
CA ASP A 287 5.83 -2.52 4.26
C ASP A 287 5.04 -3.00 5.48
N ILE A 288 5.58 -3.99 6.20
CA ILE A 288 5.00 -4.48 7.46
C ILE A 288 5.12 -3.44 8.58
N ALA A 289 6.27 -2.78 8.73
CA ALA A 289 6.44 -1.72 9.73
C ALA A 289 5.53 -0.52 9.45
N ASN A 290 5.30 -0.23 8.17
CA ASN A 290 4.35 0.80 7.73
C ASN A 290 2.92 0.43 8.14
N HIS A 291 2.48 -0.80 7.85
CA HIS A 291 1.19 -1.29 8.31
C HIS A 291 1.03 -1.20 9.85
N PHE A 292 2.06 -1.57 10.61
CA PHE A 292 2.01 -1.47 12.07
C PHE A 292 1.95 -0.02 12.58
N ALA A 293 2.57 0.93 11.88
CA ALA A 293 2.47 2.35 12.22
C ALA A 293 1.01 2.85 12.04
N GLU A 294 0.32 2.35 11.02
CA GLU A 294 -1.05 2.72 10.69
C GLU A 294 -2.12 2.13 11.64
N TRP A 295 -1.75 1.24 12.59
CA TRP A 295 -2.63 0.85 13.69
C TRP A 295 -2.98 2.03 14.62
N ALA A 296 -2.11 3.03 14.67
CA ALA A 296 -2.34 4.28 15.39
C ALA A 296 -3.42 5.17 14.75
N GLY A 297 -3.83 4.86 13.52
CA GLY A 297 -4.75 5.68 12.75
C GLY A 297 -4.18 7.05 12.38
N PHE A 298 -4.98 7.85 11.72
CA PHE A 298 -4.58 9.20 11.28
C PHE A 298 -4.32 10.16 12.45
N GLU A 299 -4.96 9.91 13.60
CA GLU A 299 -4.75 10.68 14.85
C GLU A 299 -3.42 10.33 15.56
N CYS A 300 -2.66 9.34 15.03
CA CYS A 300 -1.42 8.85 15.62
C CYS A 300 -1.56 8.47 17.11
N ASP A 301 -2.62 7.71 17.46
CA ASP A 301 -2.75 7.14 18.80
C ASP A 301 -1.63 6.12 19.04
N HIS A 302 -0.51 6.58 19.56
CA HIS A 302 0.66 5.74 19.83
C HIS A 302 0.39 4.62 20.85
N GLY A 303 -0.70 4.69 21.63
CA GLY A 303 -1.15 3.61 22.50
C GLY A 303 -1.73 2.42 21.73
N ALA A 304 -2.10 2.62 20.47
CA ALA A 304 -2.71 1.62 19.61
C ALA A 304 -1.70 0.81 18.77
N VAL A 305 -0.43 1.21 18.69
CA VAL A 305 0.58 0.43 17.95
C VAL A 305 0.71 -0.99 18.53
N PRO A 306 0.97 -2.02 17.72
CA PRO A 306 0.97 -3.40 18.19
C PRO A 306 2.10 -3.67 19.19
N THR A 307 1.79 -4.45 20.23
CA THR A 307 2.78 -4.98 21.17
C THR A 307 3.68 -6.03 20.50
N GLU A 308 4.77 -6.41 21.15
CA GLU A 308 5.66 -7.47 20.67
C GLU A 308 4.89 -8.77 20.38
N SER A 309 4.01 -9.19 21.31
CA SER A 309 3.22 -10.41 21.14
C SER A 309 2.27 -10.35 19.95
N GLN A 310 1.64 -9.20 19.70
CA GLN A 310 0.77 -8.98 18.52
C GLN A 310 1.59 -9.00 17.23
N ARG A 311 2.77 -8.36 17.21
CA ARG A 311 3.66 -8.38 16.05
C ARG A 311 4.14 -9.79 15.74
N LEU A 312 4.57 -10.56 16.74
CA LEU A 312 4.99 -11.95 16.55
C LEU A 312 3.85 -12.83 16.02
N ASP A 313 2.63 -12.64 16.52
CA ASP A 313 1.46 -13.40 16.01
C ASP A 313 1.14 -13.01 14.56
N PHE A 314 1.17 -11.72 14.21
CA PHE A 314 1.03 -11.25 12.82
C PHE A 314 2.10 -11.86 11.92
N LEU A 315 3.37 -11.74 12.30
CA LEU A 315 4.52 -12.21 11.50
C LEU A 315 4.50 -13.72 11.30
N LYS A 316 4.06 -14.49 12.30
CA LYS A 316 3.87 -15.94 12.16
C LYS A 316 2.90 -16.28 11.03
N HIS A 317 1.76 -15.60 10.95
CA HIS A 317 0.77 -15.81 9.91
C HIS A 317 1.26 -15.30 8.54
N TYR A 318 1.98 -14.18 8.52
CA TYR A 318 2.59 -13.63 7.32
C TYR A 318 3.63 -14.59 6.73
N VAL A 319 4.60 -15.06 7.52
CA VAL A 319 5.68 -15.96 7.06
C VAL A 319 5.10 -17.25 6.52
N GLY A 320 4.12 -17.84 7.21
CA GLY A 320 3.45 -19.04 6.74
C GLY A 320 2.80 -18.87 5.37
N SER A 321 2.06 -17.79 5.18
CA SER A 321 1.40 -17.47 3.91
C SER A 321 2.42 -17.12 2.81
N PHE A 322 3.42 -16.27 3.12
CA PHE A 322 4.47 -15.90 2.19
C PHE A 322 5.19 -17.13 1.63
N ARG A 323 5.61 -18.06 2.49
CA ARG A 323 6.28 -19.29 2.07
C ARG A 323 5.38 -20.16 1.21
N TYR A 324 4.13 -20.34 1.62
CA TYR A 324 3.17 -21.13 0.85
C TYR A 324 2.99 -20.61 -0.57
N HIS A 325 2.94 -19.30 -0.76
CA HIS A 325 2.70 -18.66 -2.06
C HIS A 325 3.98 -18.36 -2.87
N SER A 326 5.16 -18.42 -2.24
CA SER A 326 6.46 -18.23 -2.92
C SER A 326 6.97 -19.50 -3.60
N ILE A 327 6.52 -20.68 -3.16
CA ILE A 327 6.97 -21.97 -3.70
C ILE A 327 6.40 -22.16 -5.11
N SER A 328 7.26 -22.47 -6.07
CA SER A 328 6.81 -22.92 -7.40
C SER A 328 6.40 -24.39 -7.34
N ASP A 329 5.40 -24.78 -8.16
CA ASP A 329 4.94 -26.19 -8.27
C ASP A 329 6.08 -27.21 -8.54
N ALA A 330 7.21 -26.73 -9.06
CA ALA A 330 8.39 -27.54 -9.36
C ALA A 330 9.26 -27.85 -8.11
N ASP A 331 9.16 -27.05 -7.04
CA ASP A 331 10.07 -27.12 -5.89
C ASP A 331 9.46 -27.81 -4.65
N THR A 332 8.30 -28.43 -4.79
CA THR A 332 7.53 -29.00 -3.67
C THR A 332 8.23 -30.17 -2.93
N GLN A 333 9.40 -30.62 -3.37
CA GLN A 333 10.03 -31.83 -2.83
C GLN A 333 11.18 -31.62 -1.84
N ALA A 334 11.67 -30.42 -1.58
CA ALA A 334 12.89 -30.26 -0.76
C ALA A 334 13.07 -28.89 -0.13
N ILE A 335 12.11 -28.38 0.64
CA ILE A 335 12.46 -27.24 1.50
C ILE A 335 12.07 -27.59 2.93
N ASP A 336 13.08 -27.98 3.71
CA ASP A 336 13.03 -27.90 5.17
C ASP A 336 13.06 -26.40 5.53
N VAL A 337 11.89 -25.78 5.42
CA VAL A 337 11.73 -24.34 5.67
C VAL A 337 11.71 -24.15 7.16
N ASP A 338 12.79 -23.62 7.71
CA ASP A 338 12.81 -23.21 9.12
C ASP A 338 11.99 -21.91 9.29
N LEU A 339 10.66 -22.09 9.37
CA LEU A 339 9.71 -20.97 9.60
C LEU A 339 10.06 -20.18 10.87
N ARG A 340 10.72 -20.79 11.83
CA ARG A 340 11.15 -20.11 13.06
C ARG A 340 12.28 -19.13 12.77
N LYS A 341 13.27 -19.56 11.98
CA LYS A 341 14.38 -18.68 11.56
C LYS A 341 13.87 -17.49 10.73
N ASP A 342 12.95 -17.75 9.81
CA ASP A 342 12.32 -16.68 9.02
C ASP A 342 11.57 -15.68 9.90
N LEU A 343 10.83 -16.19 10.90
CA LEU A 343 10.10 -15.36 11.84
C LEU A 343 11.06 -14.50 12.68
N GLU A 344 12.12 -15.09 13.23
CA GLU A 344 13.13 -14.38 14.02
C GLU A 344 13.82 -13.30 13.17
N GLN A 345 14.25 -13.65 11.96
CA GLN A 345 14.86 -12.70 11.02
C GLN A 345 13.92 -11.52 10.71
N LEU A 346 12.69 -11.82 10.34
CA LEU A 346 11.74 -10.77 9.94
C LEU A 346 11.33 -9.90 11.13
N HIS A 347 11.18 -10.48 12.32
CA HIS A 347 10.89 -9.72 13.54
C HIS A 347 11.99 -8.70 13.85
N GLU A 348 13.26 -9.10 13.80
CA GLU A 348 14.40 -8.20 13.97
C GLU A 348 14.42 -7.09 12.91
N GLN A 349 14.15 -7.46 11.64
CA GLN A 349 14.12 -6.49 10.54
C GLN A 349 12.99 -5.47 10.69
N VAL A 350 11.78 -5.91 11.01
CA VAL A 350 10.63 -5.01 11.25
C VAL A 350 10.92 -4.06 12.39
N ASP A 351 11.61 -4.53 13.44
CA ASP A 351 12.04 -3.68 14.54
C ASP A 351 13.04 -2.60 14.10
N LEU A 352 13.97 -2.94 13.19
CA LEU A 352 14.88 -1.97 12.58
C LEU A 352 14.15 -0.93 11.71
N PHE A 353 13.08 -1.33 11.02
CA PHE A 353 12.33 -0.44 10.13
C PHE A 353 11.24 0.39 10.82
N ARG A 354 10.93 0.17 12.11
CA ARG A 354 9.77 0.76 12.80
C ARG A 354 9.67 2.29 12.78
N GLY A 355 10.79 3.00 12.58
CA GLY A 355 10.80 4.46 12.48
C GLY A 355 10.68 4.99 11.05
N VAL A 356 10.96 4.15 10.04
CA VAL A 356 11.00 4.58 8.63
C VAL A 356 9.63 5.08 8.14
N PRO A 357 8.48 4.50 8.54
CA PRO A 357 7.16 5.04 8.20
C PRO A 357 6.96 6.50 8.61
N GLY A 358 7.50 6.90 9.77
CA GLY A 358 7.44 8.30 10.22
C GLY A 358 8.18 9.25 9.26
N PHE A 359 9.32 8.82 8.71
CA PHE A 359 10.05 9.59 7.71
C PHE A 359 9.30 9.64 6.36
N TYR A 360 8.78 8.50 5.91
CA TYR A 360 8.03 8.35 4.67
C TYR A 360 6.79 9.26 4.66
N TRP A 361 5.92 9.13 5.64
CA TRP A 361 4.70 9.93 5.75
C TRP A 361 4.97 11.38 6.16
N GLY A 362 6.06 11.64 6.85
CA GLY A 362 6.50 13.00 7.14
C GLY A 362 6.83 13.80 5.89
N ILE A 363 7.59 13.22 4.94
CA ILE A 363 7.89 13.87 3.64
C ILE A 363 6.62 14.04 2.82
N TRP A 364 5.79 13.01 2.75
CA TRP A 364 4.50 13.07 2.08
C TRP A 364 3.63 14.22 2.59
N SER A 365 3.55 14.38 3.91
CA SER A 365 2.77 15.43 4.55
C SER A 365 3.31 16.82 4.26
N LEU A 366 4.63 16.99 4.16
CA LEU A 366 5.25 18.26 3.74
C LEU A 366 4.83 18.66 2.32
N ILE A 367 4.66 17.69 1.41
CA ILE A 367 4.15 17.96 0.06
C ILE A 367 2.66 18.30 0.14
N GLN A 368 1.87 17.53 0.85
CA GLN A 368 0.43 17.78 1.01
C GLN A 368 0.15 19.17 1.59
N ALA A 369 0.97 19.65 2.51
CA ALA A 369 0.88 21.01 3.02
C ALA A 369 1.01 22.11 1.93
N THR A 370 1.54 21.78 0.76
CA THR A 370 1.70 22.73 -0.36
C THR A 370 0.67 22.56 -1.46
N ILE A 371 0.10 21.37 -1.64
CA ILE A 371 -0.76 21.06 -2.80
C ILE A 371 -2.21 20.74 -2.40
N SER A 372 -2.46 20.27 -1.18
CA SER A 372 -3.78 19.79 -0.78
C SER A 372 -4.78 20.95 -0.64
N GLN A 373 -6.02 20.69 -1.10
CA GLN A 373 -7.18 21.57 -0.93
C GLN A 373 -8.05 21.15 0.26
N ILE A 374 -7.66 20.09 0.96
CA ILE A 374 -8.39 19.53 2.10
C ILE A 374 -8.05 20.36 3.34
N ASP A 375 -9.06 20.71 4.14
CA ASP A 375 -8.90 21.39 5.41
C ASP A 375 -8.34 20.43 6.47
N PHE A 376 -7.03 20.23 6.42
CA PHE A 376 -6.26 19.44 7.36
C PHE A 376 -4.88 20.06 7.56
N ASP A 377 -4.40 20.09 8.82
CA ASP A 377 -3.09 20.65 9.16
C ASP A 377 -1.95 19.67 8.84
N TYR A 378 -1.65 19.53 7.55
CA TYR A 378 -0.55 18.68 7.07
C TYR A 378 0.82 19.11 7.59
N ALA A 379 1.03 20.37 7.92
CA ALA A 379 2.31 20.84 8.45
C ALA A 379 2.56 20.30 9.87
N SER A 380 1.57 20.42 10.75
CA SER A 380 1.65 19.82 12.10
C SER A 380 1.72 18.29 12.03
N TYR A 381 1.01 17.67 11.09
CA TYR A 381 1.07 16.23 10.88
C TYR A 381 2.46 15.78 10.40
N ALA A 382 3.13 16.56 9.53
CA ALA A 382 4.50 16.30 9.11
C ALA A 382 5.47 16.33 10.30
N ASP A 383 5.34 17.33 11.19
CA ASP A 383 6.17 17.45 12.39
C ASP A 383 5.96 16.24 13.33
N LEU A 384 4.72 15.78 13.46
CA LEU A 384 4.38 14.62 14.28
C LEU A 384 5.02 13.34 13.70
N ARG A 385 4.85 13.06 12.41
CA ARG A 385 5.40 11.87 11.75
C ARG A 385 6.93 11.89 11.71
N LEU A 386 7.55 13.03 11.40
CA LEU A 386 9.01 13.17 11.49
C LEU A 386 9.50 13.04 12.94
N GLY A 387 8.70 13.48 13.92
CA GLY A 387 8.98 13.28 15.35
C GLY A 387 9.06 11.80 15.75
N GLU A 388 8.21 10.93 15.15
CA GLU A 388 8.31 9.47 15.32
C GLU A 388 9.65 8.92 14.79
N TYR A 389 10.06 9.38 13.63
CA TYR A 389 11.35 9.02 13.03
C TYR A 389 12.54 9.44 13.91
N TRP A 390 12.57 10.70 14.36
CA TRP A 390 13.65 11.21 15.20
C TRP A 390 13.69 10.53 16.57
N ASN A 391 12.55 10.16 17.10
CA ASN A 391 12.46 9.39 18.33
C ASN A 391 13.06 8.00 18.19
N TRP A 392 12.74 7.29 17.10
CA TRP A 392 13.34 6.00 16.77
C TRP A 392 14.86 6.12 16.54
N LYS A 393 15.29 7.14 15.78
CA LYS A 393 16.71 7.36 15.49
C LYS A 393 17.52 7.61 16.76
N ALA A 394 16.95 8.33 17.72
CA ALA A 394 17.59 8.58 19.01
C ALA A 394 17.77 7.31 19.86
N GLU A 395 16.91 6.30 19.68
CA GLU A 395 17.11 4.95 20.22
C GLU A 395 18.23 4.22 19.46
N TRP A 396 18.18 4.28 18.12
CA TRP A 396 19.16 3.62 17.25
C TRP A 396 20.59 4.06 17.54
N ASP A 397 20.84 5.36 17.65
CA ASP A 397 22.18 5.92 17.89
C ASP A 397 22.56 6.07 19.36
N GLY A 398 21.63 5.75 20.26
CA GLY A 398 21.82 5.83 21.72
C GLY A 398 21.84 7.27 22.28
N SER A 399 21.52 8.28 21.47
CA SER A 399 21.51 9.69 21.93
C SER A 399 20.49 9.92 23.03
N ARG A 400 19.31 9.29 22.95
CA ARG A 400 18.28 9.35 24.00
C ARG A 400 18.84 8.96 25.37
N LYS A 401 19.53 7.82 25.44
CA LYS A 401 20.13 7.34 26.70
C LYS A 401 21.24 8.27 27.20
N ARG A 402 22.08 8.77 26.29
CA ARG A 402 23.16 9.72 26.63
C ARG A 402 22.63 11.04 27.19
N GLU A 403 21.49 11.50 26.67
CA GLU A 403 20.84 12.74 27.06
C GLU A 403 19.86 12.57 28.23
N GLY A 404 19.65 11.37 28.73
CA GLY A 404 18.75 11.07 29.85
C GLY A 404 17.29 11.34 29.53
N ARG A 405 16.86 11.26 28.26
CA ARG A 405 15.46 11.50 27.85
C ARG A 405 14.61 10.25 28.04
N ASP A 406 13.38 10.44 28.52
CA ASP A 406 12.39 9.36 28.67
C ASP A 406 12.01 8.75 27.32
N LEU A 407 11.66 7.45 27.33
CA LEU A 407 11.09 6.76 26.19
C LEU A 407 9.70 7.35 25.85
N PRO A 408 9.47 7.77 24.57
CA PRO A 408 8.15 8.17 24.13
C PRO A 408 7.13 7.04 24.22
N LEU A 409 5.84 7.40 24.26
CA LEU A 409 4.74 6.42 24.35
C LEU A 409 4.83 5.35 23.25
N ARG A 410 5.08 5.75 22.00
CA ARG A 410 5.21 4.84 20.86
C ARG A 410 6.29 3.79 21.08
N GLU A 411 7.48 4.21 21.50
CA GLU A 411 8.61 3.30 21.75
C GLU A 411 8.36 2.40 22.98
N ARG A 412 7.71 2.92 24.03
CA ARG A 412 7.31 2.11 25.18
C ARG A 412 6.29 1.03 24.78
N ARG A 413 5.25 1.42 24.02
CA ARG A 413 4.22 0.51 23.55
C ARG A 413 4.78 -0.56 22.63
N TRP A 414 5.71 -0.16 21.75
CA TRP A 414 6.40 -1.11 20.87
C TRP A 414 7.21 -2.15 21.64
N ALA A 415 7.86 -1.78 22.74
CA ALA A 415 8.62 -2.70 23.59
C ALA A 415 7.75 -3.52 24.58
N GLU A 416 6.45 -3.25 24.65
CA GLU A 416 5.51 -3.98 25.52
C GLU A 416 5.27 -5.38 24.96
N ARG A 417 5.30 -6.40 25.86
CA ARG A 417 5.13 -7.83 25.52
C ARG A 417 3.68 -8.27 25.47
#